data_3dd4064b00ccbf981b4356fd7f1dbde4
#
_entry.id   3dd4064b00ccbf981b4356fd7f1dbde4
#
_cell.length_a   1.000
_cell.length_b   1.000
_cell.length_c   1.000
_cell.angle_alpha   90.00
_cell.angle_beta   90.00
_cell.angle_gamma   90.00
#
_symmetry.space_group_name_H-M   'P 1'
#
loop_
_entity.id
_entity.type
_entity.pdbx_description
1 polymer ?
#
loop_
_entity_poly.entity_id
_entity_poly.type
_entity_poly.pdbx_seq_one_letter_code
_entity_poly.pdbx_strand_id
1 'polypeptide(L)'
;MKGMEFSMRHIIDLSDLTDKEFNDLYKLTTNIIDRPEGYVDACRGKVLGSLFYEPSTRTNLSFSTAMMRLGGSVVGFSDPRSSSTTKGETLKDTINMVSCYADMIVMRNPREGAAKAASLYSSVPVINAGDCGHLHPTQTLADMVTILRMRGSADDMKIGLCGDLKYGRTVHSLLHFLERFHNVQVYLIAPDALKLPDYMINFLKEHNMPYCEVNSIDEVLPELDVLYMTRIQRERFTSAQEYENLEGSYQLTAEKMKRAKKDMLVLHPLPRVDEIAQDVDDDPRAVYFRQARFGMFGRMALLLTLSKLPFERAGHQDIGHEPGVRCSNHKCITRTELYVPLHGKIGDRCPYCDKLLELDI
;
A
#
# COMPACT_ATOMS: atom_id res chain seq x y z
N MET A 1 -7.82 -26.64 11.15
CA MET A 1 -8.12 -25.52 10.25
C MET A 1 -8.25 -26.09 8.85
N LYS A 2 -9.48 -26.16 8.30
CA LYS A 2 -9.70 -26.51 6.90
C LYS A 2 -9.05 -25.40 6.07
N GLY A 3 -8.27 -25.75 5.06
CA GLY A 3 -7.36 -24.88 4.34
C GLY A 3 -8.04 -23.63 3.78
N MET A 4 -7.41 -22.51 4.01
CA MET A 4 -7.62 -21.30 3.22
C MET A 4 -7.09 -21.61 1.82
N GLU A 5 -7.97 -21.72 0.83
CA GLU A 5 -7.57 -21.77 -0.57
C GLU A 5 -7.36 -20.34 -1.04
N PHE A 6 -6.10 -19.93 -1.14
CA PHE A 6 -5.68 -18.72 -1.85
C PHE A 6 -5.38 -19.12 -3.29
N SER A 7 -6.05 -18.49 -4.24
CA SER A 7 -5.77 -18.67 -5.66
C SER A 7 -4.49 -17.92 -6.07
N MET A 8 -4.15 -16.85 -5.34
CA MET A 8 -3.00 -16.02 -5.60
C MET A 8 -1.75 -16.49 -4.87
N ARG A 9 -0.65 -16.52 -5.60
CA ARG A 9 0.67 -16.94 -5.10
C ARG A 9 1.56 -15.74 -4.72
N HIS A 10 1.25 -14.54 -5.22
CA HIS A 10 1.94 -13.28 -4.95
C HIS A 10 0.92 -12.26 -4.45
N ILE A 11 1.36 -11.26 -3.69
CA ILE A 11 0.53 -10.12 -3.27
C ILE A 11 1.11 -8.87 -3.90
N ILE A 12 0.63 -8.53 -5.07
CA ILE A 12 1.06 -7.35 -5.83
C ILE A 12 0.14 -6.18 -5.54
N ASP A 13 -1.18 -6.41 -5.54
CA ASP A 13 -2.19 -5.49 -5.06
C ASP A 13 -3.13 -6.23 -4.07
N LEU A 14 -3.74 -5.48 -3.15
CA LEU A 14 -4.73 -6.02 -2.24
C LEU A 14 -6.09 -6.20 -2.94
N SER A 15 -6.38 -5.40 -3.95
CA SER A 15 -7.58 -5.52 -4.79
C SER A 15 -7.62 -6.83 -5.58
N ASP A 16 -6.49 -7.51 -5.77
CA ASP A 16 -6.43 -8.82 -6.42
C ASP A 16 -7.07 -9.94 -5.56
N LEU A 17 -7.21 -9.74 -4.25
CA LEU A 17 -7.87 -10.70 -3.36
C LEU A 17 -9.38 -10.69 -3.61
N THR A 18 -9.97 -11.88 -3.68
CA THR A 18 -11.43 -12.03 -3.60
C THR A 18 -11.94 -11.61 -2.22
N ASP A 19 -13.23 -11.29 -2.10
CA ASP A 19 -13.84 -10.94 -0.81
C ASP A 19 -13.68 -12.05 0.22
N LYS A 20 -13.76 -13.31 -0.20
CA LYS A 20 -13.52 -14.47 0.67
C LYS A 20 -12.10 -14.50 1.17
N GLU A 21 -11.11 -14.31 0.30
CA GLU A 21 -9.68 -14.31 0.66
C GLU A 21 -9.34 -13.17 1.60
N PHE A 22 -9.84 -11.97 1.33
CA PHE A 22 -9.68 -10.83 2.23
C PHE A 22 -10.32 -11.08 3.59
N ASN A 23 -11.55 -11.58 3.62
CA ASN A 23 -12.27 -11.88 4.87
C ASN A 23 -11.53 -12.97 5.69
N ASP A 24 -10.98 -13.97 5.05
CA ASP A 24 -10.19 -15.02 5.71
C ASP A 24 -8.87 -14.45 6.26
N LEU A 25 -8.20 -13.58 5.50
CA LEU A 25 -7.01 -12.85 5.94
C LEU A 25 -7.31 -11.93 7.13
N TYR A 26 -8.42 -11.20 7.08
CA TYR A 26 -8.88 -10.35 8.17
C TYR A 26 -9.20 -11.15 9.45
N LYS A 27 -9.92 -12.27 9.33
CA LYS A 27 -10.18 -13.19 10.45
C LYS A 27 -8.90 -13.73 11.07
N LEU A 28 -7.94 -14.15 10.22
CA LEU A 28 -6.64 -14.61 10.71
C LEU A 28 -5.89 -13.48 11.43
N THR A 29 -5.89 -12.27 10.86
CA THR A 29 -5.29 -11.09 11.48
C THR A 29 -5.90 -10.83 12.86
N THR A 30 -7.22 -10.86 12.97
CA THR A 30 -7.94 -10.67 14.22
C THR A 30 -7.56 -11.74 15.25
N ASN A 31 -7.49 -13.00 14.83
CA ASN A 31 -7.08 -14.09 15.72
C ASN A 31 -5.62 -13.91 16.22
N ILE A 32 -4.72 -13.43 15.36
CA ILE A 32 -3.33 -13.14 15.75
C ILE A 32 -3.28 -11.94 16.72
N ILE A 33 -4.09 -10.91 16.52
CA ILE A 33 -4.19 -9.76 17.43
C ILE A 33 -4.63 -10.22 18.82
N ASP A 34 -5.64 -11.09 18.88
CA ASP A 34 -6.28 -11.53 20.14
C ASP A 34 -5.45 -12.59 20.88
N ARG A 35 -4.67 -13.40 20.17
CA ARG A 35 -3.87 -14.51 20.73
C ARG A 35 -2.51 -14.65 20.03
N PRO A 36 -1.62 -13.64 20.10
CA PRO A 36 -0.36 -13.64 19.36
C PRO A 36 0.59 -14.78 19.77
N GLU A 37 0.50 -15.24 21.03
CA GLU A 37 1.31 -16.36 21.54
C GLU A 37 1.05 -17.68 20.84
N GLY A 38 -0.13 -17.86 20.26
CA GLY A 38 -0.49 -19.07 19.49
C GLY A 38 0.25 -19.19 18.14
N TYR A 39 1.02 -18.18 17.74
CA TYR A 39 1.64 -18.10 16.44
C TYR A 39 3.17 -17.97 16.46
N VAL A 40 3.80 -18.01 17.62
CA VAL A 40 5.26 -17.75 17.80
C VAL A 40 6.17 -18.71 17.06
N ASP A 41 5.69 -19.88 16.69
CA ASP A 41 6.44 -20.91 15.93
C ASP A 41 5.82 -21.21 14.56
N ALA A 42 4.85 -20.42 14.12
CA ALA A 42 4.04 -20.72 12.94
C ALA A 42 4.82 -20.67 11.62
N CYS A 43 5.96 -19.96 11.59
CA CYS A 43 6.90 -19.90 10.47
C CYS A 43 8.31 -20.37 10.90
N ARG A 44 8.42 -21.26 11.90
CA ARG A 44 9.73 -21.81 12.32
C ARG A 44 10.44 -22.45 11.14
N GLY A 45 11.73 -22.10 10.95
CA GLY A 45 12.56 -22.57 9.85
C GLY A 45 12.33 -21.89 8.50
N LYS A 46 11.36 -20.95 8.43
CA LYS A 46 11.11 -20.14 7.23
C LYS A 46 11.97 -18.88 7.21
N VAL A 47 12.37 -18.47 6.01
CA VAL A 47 13.19 -17.28 5.78
C VAL A 47 12.43 -16.29 4.89
N LEU A 48 12.36 -15.04 5.34
CA LEU A 48 11.85 -13.91 4.56
C LEU A 48 13.01 -13.15 3.89
N GLY A 49 13.01 -13.08 2.57
CA GLY A 49 13.85 -12.17 1.80
C GLY A 49 13.28 -10.75 1.84
N SER A 50 13.98 -9.81 2.48
CA SER A 50 13.55 -8.41 2.65
C SER A 50 14.38 -7.49 1.76
N LEU A 51 13.81 -7.06 0.61
CA LEU A 51 14.50 -6.32 -0.45
C LEU A 51 13.98 -4.89 -0.55
N PHE A 52 14.64 -3.95 0.11
CA PHE A 52 14.26 -2.55 0.11
C PHE A 52 15.23 -1.71 -0.72
N TYR A 53 14.85 -1.42 -1.96
CA TYR A 53 15.60 -0.60 -2.91
C TYR A 53 15.43 0.90 -2.69
N GLU A 54 14.54 1.30 -1.81
CA GLU A 54 14.39 2.67 -1.34
C GLU A 54 14.19 2.71 0.18
N PRO A 55 14.61 3.78 0.88
CA PRO A 55 14.48 3.88 2.33
C PRO A 55 13.04 3.73 2.79
N SER A 56 12.78 2.79 3.70
CA SER A 56 11.47 2.59 4.31
C SER A 56 11.58 1.95 5.69
N THR A 57 11.91 2.74 6.69
CA THR A 57 12.15 2.25 8.05
C THR A 57 10.96 1.48 8.61
N ARG A 58 9.75 2.08 8.58
CA ARG A 58 8.56 1.47 9.19
C ARG A 58 8.12 0.17 8.52
N THR A 59 8.07 0.14 7.19
CA THR A 59 7.61 -1.05 6.47
C THR A 59 8.60 -2.20 6.62
N ASN A 60 9.90 -1.92 6.53
CA ASN A 60 10.95 -2.93 6.76
C ASN A 60 10.87 -3.48 8.18
N LEU A 61 10.90 -2.62 9.20
CA LEU A 61 10.80 -3.05 10.61
C LEU A 61 9.52 -3.86 10.86
N SER A 62 8.39 -3.44 10.25
CA SER A 62 7.12 -4.13 10.44
C SER A 62 7.12 -5.54 9.84
N PHE A 63 7.65 -5.75 8.62
CA PHE A 63 7.77 -7.08 8.03
C PHE A 63 8.78 -7.95 8.77
N SER A 64 9.93 -7.38 9.12
CA SER A 64 10.96 -8.10 9.88
C SER A 64 10.41 -8.56 11.24
N THR A 65 9.74 -7.64 11.96
CA THR A 65 9.11 -7.99 13.25
C THR A 65 8.01 -9.02 13.06
N ALA A 66 7.17 -8.89 12.00
CA ALA A 66 6.11 -9.86 11.73
C ALA A 66 6.67 -11.27 11.53
N MET A 67 7.74 -11.42 10.72
CA MET A 67 8.38 -12.72 10.48
C MET A 67 9.02 -13.29 11.74
N MET A 68 9.76 -12.46 12.48
CA MET A 68 10.40 -12.89 13.74
C MET A 68 9.36 -13.31 14.81
N ARG A 69 8.22 -12.61 14.90
CA ARG A 69 7.12 -12.99 15.80
C ARG A 69 6.42 -14.29 15.42
N LEU A 70 6.53 -14.71 14.18
CA LEU A 70 6.08 -16.02 13.69
C LEU A 70 7.15 -17.12 13.85
N GLY A 71 8.31 -16.81 14.43
CA GLY A 71 9.40 -17.78 14.64
C GLY A 71 10.30 -17.99 13.41
N GLY A 72 10.14 -17.18 12.36
CA GLY A 72 10.98 -17.22 11.16
C GLY A 72 12.19 -16.29 11.25
N SER A 73 13.00 -16.31 10.20
CA SER A 73 14.21 -15.49 10.05
C SER A 73 14.05 -14.49 8.90
N VAL A 74 14.89 -13.44 8.90
CA VAL A 74 14.89 -12.40 7.86
C VAL A 74 16.30 -12.23 7.32
N VAL A 75 16.43 -12.19 5.98
CA VAL A 75 17.67 -11.85 5.27
C VAL A 75 17.36 -10.78 4.22
N GLY A 76 18.34 -10.01 3.83
CA GLY A 76 18.13 -9.01 2.77
C GLY A 76 18.87 -7.70 3.03
N PHE A 77 18.41 -6.63 2.39
CA PHE A 77 19.00 -5.30 2.50
C PHE A 77 17.93 -4.20 2.61
N SER A 78 18.29 -3.10 3.26
CA SER A 78 17.47 -1.89 3.40
C SER A 78 18.05 -0.67 2.67
N ASP A 79 19.21 -0.86 2.04
CA ASP A 79 19.89 0.15 1.21
C ASP A 79 20.45 -0.57 -0.03
N PRO A 80 20.02 -0.17 -1.24
CA PRO A 80 20.48 -0.77 -2.50
C PRO A 80 21.99 -0.62 -2.70
N ARG A 81 22.65 0.38 -2.06
CA ARG A 81 24.09 0.57 -2.13
C ARG A 81 24.87 -0.57 -1.48
N SER A 82 24.24 -1.35 -0.61
CA SER A 82 24.83 -2.54 0.02
C SER A 82 24.59 -3.83 -0.76
N SER A 83 23.95 -3.76 -1.93
CA SER A 83 23.57 -4.91 -2.75
C SER A 83 24.35 -4.95 -4.09
N SER A 84 24.27 -6.09 -4.77
CA SER A 84 24.89 -6.29 -6.09
C SER A 84 24.28 -5.42 -7.20
N THR A 85 23.14 -4.75 -6.96
CA THR A 85 22.54 -3.79 -7.90
C THR A 85 23.49 -2.64 -8.27
N THR A 86 24.39 -2.26 -7.36
CA THR A 86 25.44 -1.26 -7.64
C THR A 86 26.45 -1.72 -8.70
N LYS A 87 26.52 -3.03 -8.97
CA LYS A 87 27.38 -3.64 -9.99
C LYS A 87 26.62 -3.90 -11.30
N GLY A 88 25.35 -3.46 -11.41
CA GLY A 88 24.51 -3.66 -12.59
C GLY A 88 23.75 -4.98 -12.61
N GLU A 89 23.60 -5.68 -11.45
CA GLU A 89 22.75 -6.87 -11.36
C GLU A 89 21.29 -6.51 -11.67
N THR A 90 20.67 -7.30 -12.53
CA THR A 90 19.28 -7.11 -12.95
C THR A 90 18.29 -7.49 -11.83
N LEU A 91 17.05 -6.95 -11.90
CA LEU A 91 16.00 -7.39 -10.99
C LEU A 91 15.76 -8.89 -11.11
N LYS A 92 15.76 -9.44 -12.32
CA LYS A 92 15.59 -10.88 -12.60
C LYS A 92 16.63 -11.72 -11.83
N ASP A 93 17.89 -11.35 -11.91
CA ASP A 93 18.98 -12.12 -11.27
C ASP A 93 18.89 -12.01 -9.75
N THR A 94 18.65 -10.82 -9.22
CA THR A 94 18.45 -10.62 -7.77
C THR A 94 17.29 -11.49 -7.26
N ILE A 95 16.16 -11.51 -7.95
CA ILE A 95 14.98 -12.30 -7.55
C ILE A 95 15.25 -13.80 -7.63
N ASN A 96 15.89 -14.27 -8.69
CA ASN A 96 16.30 -15.68 -8.80
C ASN A 96 17.24 -16.10 -7.67
N MET A 97 18.25 -15.26 -7.38
CA MET A 97 19.21 -15.52 -6.30
C MET A 97 18.54 -15.56 -4.93
N VAL A 98 17.73 -14.57 -4.60
CA VAL A 98 17.06 -14.51 -3.29
C VAL A 98 16.05 -15.65 -3.16
N SER A 99 15.40 -16.07 -4.25
CA SER A 99 14.51 -17.23 -4.25
C SER A 99 15.22 -18.56 -3.91
N CYS A 100 16.55 -18.63 -4.06
CA CYS A 100 17.33 -19.78 -3.61
C CYS A 100 17.55 -19.81 -2.09
N TYR A 101 17.40 -18.68 -1.40
CA TYR A 101 17.71 -18.53 0.02
C TYR A 101 16.51 -18.29 0.91
N ALA A 102 15.41 -17.81 0.34
CA ALA A 102 14.21 -17.41 1.07
C ALA A 102 12.99 -18.24 0.66
N ASP A 103 12.05 -18.39 1.58
CA ASP A 103 10.76 -19.05 1.33
C ASP A 103 9.70 -18.06 0.80
N MET A 104 9.93 -16.77 0.95
CA MET A 104 9.09 -15.68 0.43
C MET A 104 9.90 -14.39 0.35
N ILE A 105 9.50 -13.47 -0.50
CA ILE A 105 10.17 -12.20 -0.73
C ILE A 105 9.19 -11.06 -0.45
N VAL A 106 9.60 -10.09 0.37
CA VAL A 106 8.97 -8.78 0.45
C VAL A 106 9.89 -7.77 -0.22
N MET A 107 9.34 -6.97 -1.15
CA MET A 107 10.15 -5.97 -1.83
C MET A 107 9.49 -4.60 -1.88
N ARG A 108 10.34 -3.58 -1.79
CA ARG A 108 9.99 -2.19 -2.04
C ARG A 108 10.96 -1.60 -3.06
N ASN A 109 10.43 -0.99 -4.12
CA ASN A 109 11.24 -0.55 -5.24
C ASN A 109 10.83 0.86 -5.70
N PRO A 110 11.78 1.75 -6.10
CA PRO A 110 11.46 3.05 -6.66
C PRO A 110 10.91 3.00 -8.10
N ARG A 111 10.78 1.81 -8.69
CA ARG A 111 10.18 1.62 -10.01
C ARG A 111 8.78 1.06 -9.89
N GLU A 112 7.82 1.71 -10.56
CA GLU A 112 6.43 1.27 -10.60
C GLU A 112 6.30 -0.06 -11.35
N GLY A 113 5.56 -1.01 -10.79
CA GLY A 113 5.39 -2.35 -11.34
C GLY A 113 6.55 -3.32 -11.07
N ALA A 114 7.56 -2.92 -10.30
CA ALA A 114 8.72 -3.77 -10.03
C ALA A 114 8.35 -5.07 -9.28
N ALA A 115 7.41 -5.02 -8.34
CA ALA A 115 6.96 -6.22 -7.64
C ALA A 115 6.23 -7.21 -8.58
N LYS A 116 5.46 -6.71 -9.53
CA LYS A 116 4.82 -7.52 -10.56
C LYS A 116 5.85 -8.13 -11.51
N ALA A 117 6.84 -7.36 -11.95
CA ALA A 117 7.94 -7.89 -12.74
C ALA A 117 8.73 -8.96 -11.96
N ALA A 118 9.00 -8.74 -10.68
CA ALA A 118 9.68 -9.71 -9.82
C ALA A 118 8.89 -11.02 -9.70
N SER A 119 7.57 -10.96 -9.62
CA SER A 119 6.73 -12.16 -9.53
C SER A 119 6.84 -13.09 -10.73
N LEU A 120 7.21 -12.57 -11.91
CA LEU A 120 7.43 -13.39 -13.11
C LEU A 120 8.66 -14.30 -13.00
N TYR A 121 9.65 -13.91 -12.23
CA TYR A 121 10.95 -14.61 -12.12
C TYR A 121 11.14 -15.33 -10.78
N SER A 122 10.31 -15.00 -9.78
CA SER A 122 10.41 -15.62 -8.46
C SER A 122 9.93 -17.07 -8.46
N SER A 123 10.65 -17.95 -7.75
CA SER A 123 10.19 -19.29 -7.40
C SER A 123 9.57 -19.36 -6.00
N VAL A 124 9.37 -18.20 -5.35
CA VAL A 124 8.72 -18.08 -4.04
C VAL A 124 7.73 -16.91 -4.04
N PRO A 125 6.76 -16.86 -3.12
CA PRO A 125 5.82 -15.76 -3.04
C PRO A 125 6.50 -14.38 -2.97
N VAL A 126 6.01 -13.40 -3.74
CA VAL A 126 6.44 -12.00 -3.73
C VAL A 126 5.35 -11.13 -3.13
N ILE A 127 5.73 -10.25 -2.20
CA ILE A 127 4.85 -9.28 -1.55
C ILE A 127 5.32 -7.88 -1.94
N ASN A 128 4.42 -7.08 -2.51
CA ASN A 128 4.67 -5.66 -2.77
C ASN A 128 4.58 -4.85 -1.47
N ALA A 129 5.70 -4.28 -1.02
CA ALA A 129 5.78 -3.38 0.13
C ALA A 129 5.81 -1.89 -0.26
N GLY A 130 5.41 -1.60 -1.51
CA GLY A 130 5.34 -0.28 -2.12
C GLY A 130 6.25 -0.15 -3.34
N ASP A 131 5.68 0.29 -4.45
CA ASP A 131 6.38 0.55 -5.71
C ASP A 131 6.22 2.01 -6.14
N CYS A 132 7.15 2.83 -5.73
CA CYS A 132 7.18 4.28 -6.03
C CYS A 132 5.86 5.01 -5.67
N GLY A 133 5.21 5.61 -6.64
CA GLY A 133 3.92 6.32 -6.53
C GLY A 133 2.69 5.48 -6.86
N HIS A 134 2.85 4.21 -7.19
CA HIS A 134 1.80 3.36 -7.76
C HIS A 134 0.96 2.68 -6.67
N LEU A 135 1.45 1.62 -6.02
CA LEU A 135 0.69 0.82 -5.07
C LEU A 135 1.38 0.66 -3.70
N HIS A 136 0.58 0.47 -2.67
CA HIS A 136 1.04 0.06 -1.34
C HIS A 136 0.05 -0.89 -0.65
N PRO A 137 -0.14 -2.13 -1.15
CA PRO A 137 -1.20 -3.04 -0.72
C PRO A 137 -1.17 -3.32 0.79
N THR A 138 0.01 -3.40 1.39
CA THR A 138 0.12 -3.70 2.82
C THR A 138 -0.13 -2.48 3.73
N GLN A 139 -0.19 -1.28 3.16
CA GLN A 139 -0.74 -0.13 3.88
C GLN A 139 -2.27 -0.17 3.84
N THR A 140 -2.86 -0.43 2.69
CA THR A 140 -4.32 -0.63 2.56
C THR A 140 -4.80 -1.74 3.49
N LEU A 141 -4.04 -2.84 3.62
CA LEU A 141 -4.36 -3.89 4.60
C LEU A 141 -4.36 -3.36 6.04
N ALA A 142 -3.37 -2.54 6.42
CA ALA A 142 -3.30 -1.94 7.75
C ALA A 142 -4.48 -1.00 8.01
N ASP A 143 -4.86 -0.21 7.02
CA ASP A 143 -5.96 0.74 7.07
C ASP A 143 -7.30 0.00 7.24
N MET A 144 -7.54 -1.01 6.40
CA MET A 144 -8.78 -1.80 6.44
C MET A 144 -8.91 -2.64 7.72
N VAL A 145 -7.82 -3.27 8.17
CA VAL A 145 -7.82 -3.98 9.47
C VAL A 145 -8.18 -3.02 10.60
N THR A 146 -7.67 -1.79 10.56
CA THR A 146 -7.97 -0.78 11.59
C THR A 146 -9.43 -0.35 11.54
N ILE A 147 -9.93 0.01 10.36
CA ILE A 147 -11.34 0.42 10.16
C ILE A 147 -12.27 -0.69 10.63
N LEU A 148 -12.10 -1.90 10.10
CA LEU A 148 -12.97 -3.03 10.42
C LEU A 148 -12.88 -3.44 11.90
N ARG A 149 -11.70 -3.41 12.51
CA ARG A 149 -11.52 -3.76 13.93
C ARG A 149 -12.10 -2.73 14.88
N MET A 150 -12.02 -1.45 14.55
CA MET A 150 -12.42 -0.35 15.41
C MET A 150 -13.88 0.07 15.20
N ARG A 151 -14.37 0.01 13.97
CA ARG A 151 -15.72 0.41 13.59
C ARG A 151 -16.68 -0.77 13.40
N GLY A 152 -16.17 -1.97 13.11
CA GLY A 152 -16.96 -3.18 12.85
C GLY A 152 -17.29 -3.40 11.36
N SER A 153 -17.55 -2.37 10.58
CA SER A 153 -17.80 -2.42 9.14
C SER A 153 -17.21 -1.18 8.45
N ALA A 154 -16.95 -1.29 7.15
CA ALA A 154 -16.71 -0.14 6.27
C ALA A 154 -17.94 0.24 5.44
N ASP A 155 -19.05 -0.50 5.54
CA ASP A 155 -20.32 -0.11 4.93
C ASP A 155 -20.89 1.13 5.63
N ASP A 156 -21.69 1.91 4.89
CA ASP A 156 -22.32 3.16 5.36
C ASP A 156 -21.33 4.13 6.02
N MET A 157 -20.10 4.18 5.50
CA MET A 157 -19.01 4.97 6.08
C MET A 157 -18.83 6.31 5.36
N LYS A 158 -18.71 7.38 6.14
CA LYS A 158 -18.25 8.69 5.67
C LYS A 158 -16.76 8.85 5.96
N ILE A 159 -15.93 8.81 4.92
CA ILE A 159 -14.50 8.94 5.04
C ILE A 159 -13.98 10.24 4.43
N GLY A 160 -13.22 11.01 5.21
CA GLY A 160 -12.46 12.17 4.74
C GLY A 160 -11.03 11.77 4.42
N LEU A 161 -10.59 12.02 3.20
CA LEU A 161 -9.21 11.84 2.75
C LEU A 161 -8.57 13.23 2.67
N CYS A 162 -7.59 13.49 3.52
CA CYS A 162 -7.04 14.84 3.69
C CYS A 162 -5.56 14.91 3.38
N GLY A 163 -5.16 15.91 2.59
CA GLY A 163 -3.76 16.25 2.31
C GLY A 163 -3.36 16.08 0.84
N ASP A 164 -2.29 15.31 0.57
CA ASP A 164 -1.82 15.05 -0.80
C ASP A 164 -2.62 13.91 -1.44
N LEU A 165 -3.70 14.25 -2.14
CA LEU A 165 -4.54 13.29 -2.86
C LEU A 165 -4.02 13.02 -4.27
N LYS A 166 -3.18 13.90 -4.81
CA LYS A 166 -2.66 13.79 -6.18
C LYS A 166 -1.60 12.70 -6.32
N TYR A 167 -0.67 12.64 -5.38
CA TYR A 167 0.47 11.72 -5.39
C TYR A 167 0.40 10.68 -4.27
N GLY A 168 -0.68 10.73 -3.48
CA GLY A 168 -0.90 9.88 -2.32
C GLY A 168 -1.28 8.45 -2.69
N ARG A 169 -0.30 7.61 -3.07
CA ARG A 169 -0.54 6.19 -3.42
C ARG A 169 -1.38 5.42 -2.40
N THR A 170 -1.26 5.76 -1.11
CA THR A 170 -2.06 5.13 -0.05
C THR A 170 -3.52 5.49 -0.16
N VAL A 171 -3.82 6.72 -0.58
CA VAL A 171 -5.20 7.19 -0.86
C VAL A 171 -5.77 6.44 -2.06
N HIS A 172 -5.00 6.35 -3.17
CA HIS A 172 -5.46 5.67 -4.38
C HIS A 172 -5.73 4.19 -4.11
N SER A 173 -4.78 3.48 -3.48
CA SER A 173 -4.97 2.07 -3.13
C SER A 173 -6.14 1.84 -2.17
N LEU A 174 -6.35 2.77 -1.23
CA LEU A 174 -7.48 2.69 -0.30
C LEU A 174 -8.82 2.89 -1.02
N LEU A 175 -8.92 3.86 -1.93
CA LEU A 175 -10.13 4.10 -2.74
C LEU A 175 -10.48 2.89 -3.61
N HIS A 176 -9.50 2.29 -4.29
CA HIS A 176 -9.70 1.07 -5.07
C HIS A 176 -10.21 -0.10 -4.22
N PHE A 177 -9.80 -0.16 -2.97
CA PHE A 177 -10.26 -1.23 -2.08
C PHE A 177 -11.63 -0.94 -1.46
N LEU A 178 -11.96 0.34 -1.19
CA LEU A 178 -13.23 0.75 -0.59
C LEU A 178 -14.44 0.57 -1.54
N GLU A 179 -14.21 0.50 -2.84
CA GLU A 179 -15.24 0.19 -3.84
C GLU A 179 -16.06 -1.08 -3.52
N ARG A 180 -15.47 -2.03 -2.78
CA ARG A 180 -16.09 -3.30 -2.38
C ARG A 180 -17.16 -3.15 -1.28
N PHE A 181 -17.19 -2.00 -0.62
CA PHE A 181 -18.10 -1.76 0.51
C PHE A 181 -19.29 -0.92 0.07
N HIS A 182 -20.43 -1.21 0.70
CA HIS A 182 -21.67 -0.57 0.34
C HIS A 182 -21.77 0.84 0.93
N ASN A 183 -22.29 1.79 0.13
CA ASN A 183 -22.63 3.16 0.56
C ASN A 183 -21.49 3.92 1.27
N VAL A 184 -20.25 3.80 0.76
CA VAL A 184 -19.11 4.59 1.24
C VAL A 184 -19.16 5.97 0.61
N GLN A 185 -19.27 7.02 1.43
CA GLN A 185 -19.19 8.41 0.99
C GLN A 185 -17.80 8.98 1.22
N VAL A 186 -17.17 9.52 0.18
CA VAL A 186 -15.82 10.04 0.20
C VAL A 186 -15.80 11.57 0.22
N TYR A 187 -15.11 12.16 1.18
CA TYR A 187 -14.80 13.60 1.21
C TYR A 187 -13.33 13.79 0.84
N LEU A 188 -13.10 14.52 -0.25
CA LEU A 188 -11.76 14.81 -0.79
C LEU A 188 -11.33 16.18 -0.30
N ILE A 189 -10.42 16.22 0.68
CA ILE A 189 -10.02 17.43 1.40
C ILE A 189 -8.58 17.76 0.98
N ALA A 190 -8.40 18.61 -0.01
CA ALA A 190 -7.09 18.93 -0.54
C ALA A 190 -7.04 20.33 -1.17
N PRO A 191 -5.86 21.00 -1.11
CA PRO A 191 -5.65 22.21 -1.88
C PRO A 191 -5.70 21.93 -3.39
N ASP A 192 -6.02 22.93 -4.21
CA ASP A 192 -6.19 22.78 -5.66
C ASP A 192 -4.99 22.11 -6.35
N ALA A 193 -3.77 22.40 -5.91
CA ALA A 193 -2.54 21.81 -6.44
C ALA A 193 -2.41 20.29 -6.17
N LEU A 194 -3.10 19.79 -5.13
CA LEU A 194 -2.98 18.41 -4.63
C LEU A 194 -4.30 17.63 -4.68
N LYS A 195 -5.29 18.11 -5.43
CA LYS A 195 -6.56 17.42 -5.66
C LYS A 195 -6.37 16.04 -6.29
N LEU A 196 -7.35 15.19 -6.07
CA LEU A 196 -7.39 13.85 -6.64
C LEU A 196 -7.35 13.94 -8.18
N PRO A 197 -6.49 13.16 -8.86
CA PRO A 197 -6.35 13.21 -10.32
C PRO A 197 -7.63 12.74 -11.05
N ASP A 198 -7.84 13.26 -12.26
CA ASP A 198 -9.02 12.96 -13.07
C ASP A 198 -9.27 11.46 -13.27
N TYR A 199 -8.21 10.66 -13.43
CA TYR A 199 -8.38 9.21 -13.59
C TYR A 199 -8.96 8.54 -12.35
N MET A 200 -8.67 9.05 -11.14
CA MET A 200 -9.27 8.57 -9.89
C MET A 200 -10.68 9.11 -9.70
N ILE A 201 -10.95 10.36 -10.13
CA ILE A 201 -12.30 10.92 -10.16
C ILE A 201 -13.19 10.08 -11.09
N ASN A 202 -12.68 9.69 -12.26
CA ASN A 202 -13.39 8.80 -13.18
C ASN A 202 -13.64 7.42 -12.57
N PHE A 203 -12.65 6.86 -11.85
CA PHE A 203 -12.83 5.62 -11.11
C PHE A 203 -13.99 5.71 -10.10
N LEU A 204 -14.06 6.77 -9.29
CA LEU A 204 -15.15 6.97 -8.34
C LEU A 204 -16.52 7.02 -9.04
N LYS A 205 -16.60 7.71 -10.19
CA LYS A 205 -17.83 7.82 -11.00
C LYS A 205 -18.24 6.46 -11.60
N GLU A 206 -17.30 5.73 -12.17
CA GLU A 206 -17.53 4.43 -12.82
C GLU A 206 -18.03 3.37 -11.81
N HIS A 207 -17.57 3.46 -10.54
CA HIS A 207 -17.97 2.55 -9.46
C HIS A 207 -19.12 3.11 -8.60
N ASN A 208 -19.75 4.21 -9.03
CA ASN A 208 -20.84 4.86 -8.30
C ASN A 208 -20.53 5.16 -6.83
N MET A 209 -19.28 5.52 -6.53
CA MET A 209 -18.86 5.95 -5.20
C MET A 209 -19.17 7.44 -5.02
N PRO A 210 -20.07 7.82 -4.09
CA PRO A 210 -20.40 9.22 -3.85
C PRO A 210 -19.15 9.95 -3.30
N TYR A 211 -18.83 11.11 -3.88
CA TYR A 211 -17.73 11.93 -3.39
C TYR A 211 -18.09 13.41 -3.36
N CYS A 212 -17.41 14.15 -2.50
CA CYS A 212 -17.48 15.61 -2.41
C CYS A 212 -16.08 16.19 -2.24
N GLU A 213 -15.73 17.20 -3.04
CA GLU A 213 -14.49 17.96 -2.88
C GLU A 213 -14.74 19.14 -1.94
N VAL A 214 -13.88 19.31 -0.93
CA VAL A 214 -13.94 20.38 0.05
C VAL A 214 -12.57 20.98 0.29
N ASN A 215 -12.50 22.24 0.73
CA ASN A 215 -11.25 22.97 0.88
C ASN A 215 -10.72 22.99 2.31
N SER A 216 -11.48 22.52 3.28
CA SER A 216 -11.08 22.48 4.69
C SER A 216 -11.66 21.28 5.42
N ILE A 217 -10.87 20.77 6.38
CA ILE A 217 -11.34 19.74 7.33
C ILE A 217 -12.57 20.24 8.10
N ASP A 218 -12.62 21.52 8.44
CA ASP A 218 -13.65 22.13 9.27
C ASP A 218 -15.05 22.05 8.67
N GLU A 219 -15.15 21.93 7.34
CA GLU A 219 -16.43 21.85 6.63
C GLU A 219 -17.16 20.54 6.88
N VAL A 220 -16.40 19.45 7.04
CA VAL A 220 -16.96 18.07 7.04
C VAL A 220 -16.66 17.28 8.32
N LEU A 221 -15.78 17.78 9.18
CA LEU A 221 -15.32 17.08 10.38
C LEU A 221 -16.46 16.54 11.27
N PRO A 222 -17.59 17.24 11.48
CA PRO A 222 -18.70 16.74 12.29
C PRO A 222 -19.44 15.55 11.67
N GLU A 223 -19.25 15.29 10.37
CA GLU A 223 -19.95 14.24 9.65
C GLU A 223 -19.13 12.96 9.49
N LEU A 224 -17.81 13.05 9.62
CA LEU A 224 -16.91 11.96 9.30
C LEU A 224 -16.97 10.82 10.34
N ASP A 225 -16.89 9.59 9.86
CA ASP A 225 -16.66 8.38 10.65
C ASP A 225 -15.17 8.04 10.68
N VAL A 226 -14.46 8.36 9.60
CA VAL A 226 -13.02 8.17 9.45
C VAL A 226 -12.41 9.42 8.83
N LEU A 227 -11.33 9.94 9.43
CA LEU A 227 -10.47 10.95 8.85
C LEU A 227 -9.10 10.33 8.56
N TYR A 228 -8.77 10.17 7.29
CA TYR A 228 -7.50 9.66 6.82
C TYR A 228 -6.61 10.83 6.41
N MET A 229 -5.63 11.12 7.26
CA MET A 229 -4.69 12.22 7.05
C MET A 229 -3.48 11.73 6.25
N THR A 230 -2.98 12.56 5.35
CA THR A 230 -1.74 12.32 4.62
C THR A 230 -0.82 13.54 4.70
N ARG A 231 0.48 13.29 4.63
CA ARG A 231 1.48 14.35 4.64
C ARG A 231 1.37 15.22 3.39
N ILE A 232 1.32 16.54 3.56
CA ILE A 232 1.49 17.49 2.49
C ILE A 232 3.00 17.75 2.33
N GLN A 233 3.55 17.41 1.16
CA GLN A 233 5.00 17.51 0.89
C GLN A 233 5.35 18.94 0.44
N ARG A 234 6.14 19.68 1.22
CA ARG A 234 6.58 21.06 0.89
C ARG A 234 7.28 21.13 -0.46
N GLU A 235 8.06 20.12 -0.78
CA GLU A 235 8.79 19.98 -2.04
C GLU A 235 7.91 19.90 -3.30
N ARG A 236 6.61 19.86 -3.15
CA ARG A 236 5.61 19.84 -4.23
C ARG A 236 5.11 21.23 -4.65
N PHE A 237 5.36 22.23 -3.83
CA PHE A 237 4.91 23.61 -4.08
C PHE A 237 5.99 24.43 -4.76
N THR A 238 5.56 25.39 -5.61
CA THR A 238 6.46 26.28 -6.34
C THR A 238 7.04 27.39 -5.47
N SER A 239 6.37 27.71 -4.35
CA SER A 239 6.83 28.70 -3.38
C SER A 239 6.53 28.29 -1.95
N ALA A 240 7.39 28.73 -1.01
CA ALA A 240 7.16 28.55 0.43
C ALA A 240 5.88 29.26 0.88
N GLN A 241 5.57 30.42 0.31
CA GLN A 241 4.38 31.21 0.64
C GLN A 241 3.08 30.50 0.28
N GLU A 242 3.06 29.74 -0.83
CA GLU A 242 1.89 28.93 -1.21
C GLU A 242 1.64 27.83 -0.17
N TYR A 243 2.69 27.19 0.35
CA TYR A 243 2.58 26.20 1.42
C TYR A 243 2.12 26.83 2.74
N GLU A 244 2.71 27.96 3.14
CA GLU A 244 2.38 28.66 4.39
C GLU A 244 0.90 29.12 4.43
N ASN A 245 0.35 29.54 3.30
CA ASN A 245 -1.06 29.93 3.19
C ASN A 245 -2.03 28.73 3.39
N LEU A 246 -1.55 27.50 3.28
CA LEU A 246 -2.33 26.28 3.50
C LEU A 246 -2.19 25.75 4.93
N GLU A 247 -1.16 26.24 5.68
CA GLU A 247 -0.94 25.87 7.06
C GLU A 247 -2.18 26.25 7.90
N GLY A 248 -2.74 25.32 8.62
CA GLY A 248 -3.96 25.54 9.42
C GLY A 248 -5.26 25.03 8.79
N SER A 249 -5.47 25.13 7.48
CA SER A 249 -6.68 24.59 6.84
C SER A 249 -6.71 23.06 6.83
N TYR A 250 -5.52 22.45 6.72
CA TYR A 250 -5.34 21.00 6.63
C TYR A 250 -4.70 20.39 7.89
N GLN A 251 -4.36 21.22 8.89
CA GLN A 251 -3.84 20.71 10.16
C GLN A 251 -5.00 20.28 11.07
N LEU A 252 -4.90 19.07 11.61
CA LEU A 252 -5.77 18.57 12.65
C LEU A 252 -5.20 18.92 14.02
N THR A 253 -6.00 19.58 14.86
CA THR A 253 -5.66 20.00 16.23
C THR A 253 -6.64 19.44 17.24
N ALA A 254 -6.28 19.39 18.53
CA ALA A 254 -7.20 18.99 19.59
C ALA A 254 -8.47 19.88 19.65
N GLU A 255 -8.36 21.17 19.29
CA GLU A 255 -9.53 22.04 19.22
C GLU A 255 -10.51 21.62 18.11
N LYS A 256 -10.00 21.30 16.91
CA LYS A 256 -10.83 20.78 15.82
C LYS A 256 -11.48 19.43 16.22
N MET A 257 -10.75 18.56 16.92
CA MET A 257 -11.25 17.29 17.40
C MET A 257 -12.50 17.39 18.29
N LYS A 258 -12.72 18.51 18.98
CA LYS A 258 -13.95 18.73 19.78
C LYS A 258 -15.23 18.74 18.95
N ARG A 259 -15.12 19.07 17.66
CA ARG A 259 -16.25 19.14 16.72
C ARG A 259 -16.53 17.80 16.01
N ALA A 260 -15.57 16.89 16.06
CA ALA A 260 -15.69 15.57 15.44
C ALA A 260 -16.64 14.67 16.21
N LYS A 261 -17.20 13.64 15.52
CA LYS A 261 -17.98 12.58 16.19
C LYS A 261 -17.16 11.93 17.31
N LYS A 262 -17.84 11.44 18.34
CA LYS A 262 -17.20 10.80 19.49
C LYS A 262 -16.47 9.50 19.14
N ASP A 263 -16.90 8.84 18.08
CA ASP A 263 -16.42 7.55 17.58
C ASP A 263 -15.66 7.67 16.25
N MET A 264 -15.40 8.90 15.76
CA MET A 264 -14.58 9.12 14.57
C MET A 264 -13.19 8.52 14.76
N LEU A 265 -12.65 7.88 13.73
CA LEU A 265 -11.27 7.38 13.73
C LEU A 265 -10.36 8.31 12.95
N VAL A 266 -9.21 8.68 13.53
CA VAL A 266 -8.14 9.40 12.82
C VAL A 266 -7.05 8.42 12.45
N LEU A 267 -6.83 8.24 11.15
CA LEU A 267 -5.81 7.39 10.57
C LEU A 267 -4.71 8.23 9.90
N HIS A 268 -3.51 7.67 9.82
CA HIS A 268 -2.39 8.27 9.11
C HIS A 268 -1.36 7.18 8.74
N PRO A 269 -0.87 7.08 7.48
CA PRO A 269 0.12 6.07 7.09
C PRO A 269 1.52 6.32 7.68
N LEU A 270 1.73 7.49 8.29
CA LEU A 270 3.00 7.94 8.86
C LEU A 270 4.17 7.98 7.82
N PRO A 271 5.19 8.85 7.96
CA PRO A 271 5.39 9.78 9.07
C PRO A 271 4.47 10.99 8.95
N ARG A 272 4.04 11.52 10.07
CA ARG A 272 3.46 12.87 10.12
C ARG A 272 4.57 13.90 10.35
N VAL A 273 4.31 15.13 9.97
CA VAL A 273 5.17 16.29 10.25
C VAL A 273 4.37 17.34 11.01
N ASP A 274 3.55 18.09 10.33
CA ASP A 274 2.76 19.22 10.86
C ASP A 274 1.24 19.07 10.62
N GLU A 275 0.82 18.13 9.79
CA GLU A 275 -0.58 17.90 9.44
C GLU A 275 -1.45 17.38 10.59
N ILE A 276 -0.85 16.81 11.62
CA ILE A 276 -1.51 16.46 12.89
C ILE A 276 -0.68 17.03 14.02
N ALA A 277 -1.27 17.94 14.79
CA ALA A 277 -0.65 18.53 15.95
C ALA A 277 -0.40 17.47 17.05
N GLN A 278 0.65 17.66 17.86
CA GLN A 278 1.03 16.67 18.87
C GLN A 278 -0.01 16.50 19.98
N ASP A 279 -0.80 17.53 20.25
CA ASP A 279 -1.87 17.50 21.26
C ASP A 279 -3.04 16.57 20.89
N VAL A 280 -3.11 16.11 19.63
CA VAL A 280 -4.09 15.11 19.16
C VAL A 280 -3.72 13.69 19.62
N ASP A 281 -2.45 13.44 19.97
CA ASP A 281 -1.98 12.09 20.35
C ASP A 281 -2.69 11.52 21.60
N ASP A 282 -3.13 12.39 22.48
CA ASP A 282 -3.84 12.01 23.71
C ASP A 282 -5.34 11.73 23.47
N ASP A 283 -5.86 12.05 22.29
CA ASP A 283 -7.25 11.75 21.94
C ASP A 283 -7.41 10.25 21.58
N PRO A 284 -8.34 9.50 22.24
CA PRO A 284 -8.51 8.07 21.98
C PRO A 284 -8.94 7.73 20.56
N ARG A 285 -9.43 8.71 19.79
CA ARG A 285 -9.80 8.60 18.40
C ARG A 285 -8.60 8.68 17.45
N ALA A 286 -7.44 9.17 17.93
CA ALA A 286 -6.17 9.19 17.21
C ALA A 286 -5.56 7.78 17.19
N VAL A 287 -5.90 6.99 16.17
CA VAL A 287 -5.58 5.55 16.15
C VAL A 287 -4.40 5.20 15.23
N TYR A 288 -3.67 6.15 14.65
CA TYR A 288 -2.61 5.92 13.68
C TYR A 288 -1.41 5.10 14.21
N PHE A 289 -1.08 5.16 15.49
CA PHE A 289 -0.09 4.25 16.08
C PHE A 289 -0.67 2.85 16.29
N ARG A 290 -1.96 2.74 16.61
CA ARG A 290 -2.68 1.47 16.67
C ARG A 290 -2.81 0.85 15.28
N GLN A 291 -3.08 1.67 14.25
CA GLN A 291 -3.06 1.31 12.83
C GLN A 291 -1.71 0.71 12.42
N ALA A 292 -0.59 1.33 12.79
CA ALA A 292 0.75 0.80 12.53
C ALA A 292 0.96 -0.58 13.18
N ARG A 293 0.47 -0.77 14.43
CA ARG A 293 0.51 -2.05 15.15
C ARG A 293 -0.38 -3.10 14.48
N PHE A 294 -1.60 -2.75 14.09
CA PHE A 294 -2.50 -3.66 13.38
C PHE A 294 -1.94 -4.03 12.00
N GLY A 295 -1.27 -3.10 11.34
CA GLY A 295 -0.54 -3.38 10.10
C GLY A 295 0.54 -4.45 10.26
N MET A 296 1.27 -4.46 11.38
CA MET A 296 2.24 -5.52 11.69
C MET A 296 1.55 -6.89 11.84
N PHE A 297 0.40 -6.95 12.52
CA PHE A 297 -0.38 -8.20 12.65
C PHE A 297 -0.99 -8.64 11.32
N GLY A 298 -1.46 -7.70 10.48
CA GLY A 298 -1.89 -8.01 9.12
C GLY A 298 -0.77 -8.62 8.27
N ARG A 299 0.46 -8.10 8.41
CA ARG A 299 1.65 -8.68 7.77
C ARG A 299 1.99 -10.08 8.32
N MET A 300 1.82 -10.33 9.64
CA MET A 300 1.94 -11.69 10.20
C MET A 300 0.95 -12.65 9.53
N ALA A 301 -0.33 -12.25 9.43
CA ALA A 301 -1.36 -13.07 8.79
C ALA A 301 -1.03 -13.34 7.32
N LEU A 302 -0.55 -12.33 6.59
CA LEU A 302 -0.15 -12.43 5.20
C LEU A 302 1.02 -13.41 5.00
N LEU A 303 2.10 -13.23 5.77
CA LEU A 303 3.26 -14.12 5.76
C LEU A 303 2.87 -15.57 6.10
N LEU A 304 2.06 -15.75 7.14
CA LEU A 304 1.59 -17.07 7.54
C LEU A 304 0.71 -17.73 6.49
N THR A 305 -0.13 -16.98 5.79
CA THR A 305 -0.94 -17.48 4.68
C THR A 305 -0.05 -17.97 3.55
N LEU A 306 0.87 -17.13 3.10
CA LEU A 306 1.77 -17.45 1.98
C LEU A 306 2.73 -18.61 2.31
N SER A 307 3.18 -18.73 3.58
CA SER A 307 4.09 -19.81 4.01
C SER A 307 3.50 -21.22 3.90
N LYS A 308 2.18 -21.34 3.79
CA LYS A 308 1.45 -22.63 3.72
C LYS A 308 1.07 -23.02 2.31
N LEU A 309 1.20 -22.13 1.35
CA LEU A 309 0.85 -22.42 -0.04
C LEU A 309 1.93 -23.27 -0.69
N PRO A 310 1.55 -24.35 -1.41
CA PRO A 310 2.48 -25.01 -2.31
C PRO A 310 2.86 -24.01 -3.39
N PHE A 311 4.16 -23.82 -3.60
CA PHE A 311 4.64 -22.91 -4.61
C PHE A 311 5.24 -23.67 -5.78
N GLU A 312 4.66 -23.48 -6.96
CA GLU A 312 5.22 -23.89 -8.23
C GLU A 312 5.47 -22.64 -9.06
N ARG A 313 6.66 -22.54 -9.64
CA ARG A 313 7.00 -21.42 -10.54
C ARG A 313 5.99 -21.38 -11.68
N ALA A 314 5.35 -20.24 -11.89
CA ALA A 314 4.59 -20.02 -13.09
C ALA A 314 5.52 -20.21 -14.29
N GLY A 315 5.12 -21.06 -15.26
CA GLY A 315 5.89 -21.27 -16.49
C GLY A 315 6.04 -19.92 -17.19
N HIS A 316 7.26 -19.40 -17.24
CA HIS A 316 7.54 -18.12 -17.84
C HIS A 316 7.70 -18.27 -19.35
N GLN A 317 6.84 -17.62 -20.11
CA GLN A 317 7.07 -17.42 -21.55
C GLN A 317 7.96 -16.17 -21.68
N ASP A 318 9.20 -16.38 -22.11
CA ASP A 318 10.12 -15.30 -22.47
C ASP A 318 9.61 -14.60 -23.73
N ILE A 319 8.80 -13.59 -23.56
CA ILE A 319 8.35 -12.72 -24.64
C ILE A 319 8.75 -11.30 -24.26
N GLY A 320 9.77 -10.77 -24.89
CA GLY A 320 10.26 -9.41 -24.67
C GLY A 320 9.25 -8.31 -25.02
N HIS A 321 9.70 -7.09 -25.16
CA HIS A 321 8.85 -5.97 -25.58
C HIS A 321 8.32 -6.18 -27.00
N GLU A 322 7.06 -5.86 -27.20
CA GLU A 322 6.50 -5.74 -28.55
C GLU A 322 7.17 -4.57 -29.27
N PRO A 323 7.67 -4.75 -30.52
CA PRO A 323 8.35 -3.68 -31.23
C PRO A 323 7.48 -2.43 -31.39
N GLY A 324 8.05 -1.27 -31.15
CA GLY A 324 7.38 0.02 -31.31
C GLY A 324 6.45 0.44 -30.19
N VAL A 325 6.37 -0.32 -29.07
CA VAL A 325 5.54 0.01 -27.92
C VAL A 325 6.37 0.18 -26.66
N ARG A 326 6.15 1.27 -25.93
CA ARG A 326 6.76 1.52 -24.63
C ARG A 326 5.76 2.10 -23.63
N CYS A 327 6.07 2.01 -22.36
CA CYS A 327 5.27 2.69 -21.33
C CYS A 327 5.61 4.19 -21.30
N SER A 328 4.59 5.05 -21.26
CA SER A 328 4.77 6.51 -21.12
C SER A 328 5.39 6.93 -19.79
N ASN A 329 5.31 6.07 -18.77
CA ASN A 329 5.83 6.35 -17.44
C ASN A 329 7.33 6.07 -17.34
N HIS A 330 8.16 7.11 -17.24
CA HIS A 330 9.61 7.00 -17.06
C HIS A 330 10.05 6.25 -15.79
N LYS A 331 9.16 6.12 -14.81
CA LYS A 331 9.40 5.35 -13.56
C LYS A 331 8.96 3.90 -13.66
N CYS A 332 8.35 3.49 -14.76
CA CYS A 332 7.94 2.10 -14.95
C CYS A 332 9.15 1.17 -15.02
N ILE A 333 9.01 -0.03 -14.44
CA ILE A 333 10.04 -1.07 -14.48
C ILE A 333 10.41 -1.46 -15.92
N THR A 334 9.46 -1.44 -16.84
CA THR A 334 9.69 -1.77 -18.27
C THR A 334 10.57 -0.78 -19.00
N ARG A 335 10.80 0.43 -18.44
CA ARG A 335 11.72 1.44 -18.99
C ARG A 335 13.18 1.21 -18.63
N THR A 336 13.44 0.38 -17.64
CA THR A 336 14.80 0.09 -17.13
C THR A 336 15.19 -1.36 -17.32
N GLU A 337 14.23 -2.28 -17.20
CA GLU A 337 14.43 -3.72 -17.33
C GLU A 337 13.79 -4.19 -18.64
N LEU A 338 14.51 -3.97 -19.75
CA LEU A 338 13.98 -4.19 -21.11
C LEU A 338 13.63 -5.65 -21.44
N TYR A 339 14.06 -6.60 -20.61
CA TYR A 339 13.68 -8.01 -20.72
C TYR A 339 12.29 -8.32 -20.09
N VAL A 340 11.72 -7.39 -19.33
CA VAL A 340 10.38 -7.55 -18.74
C VAL A 340 9.35 -7.49 -19.86
N PRO A 341 8.50 -8.54 -20.04
CA PRO A 341 7.55 -8.59 -21.14
C PRO A 341 6.60 -7.39 -21.15
N LEU A 342 6.47 -6.72 -22.27
CA LEU A 342 5.53 -5.62 -22.46
C LEU A 342 4.76 -5.82 -23.77
N HIS A 343 3.47 -6.10 -23.66
CA HIS A 343 2.55 -6.29 -24.78
C HIS A 343 1.37 -5.35 -24.63
N GLY A 344 0.82 -4.92 -25.75
CA GLY A 344 -0.34 -4.08 -25.84
C GLY A 344 -0.25 -3.12 -27.03
N LYS A 345 -1.33 -2.38 -27.25
CA LYS A 345 -1.42 -1.37 -28.32
C LYS A 345 -1.18 0.03 -27.74
N ILE A 346 -0.82 0.96 -28.59
CA ILE A 346 -0.75 2.38 -28.23
C ILE A 346 -2.12 2.81 -27.68
N GLY A 347 -2.09 3.43 -26.50
CA GLY A 347 -3.29 3.85 -25.77
C GLY A 347 -3.82 2.82 -24.75
N ASP A 348 -3.37 1.56 -24.80
CA ASP A 348 -3.68 0.59 -23.73
C ASP A 348 -2.98 0.97 -22.42
N ARG A 349 -3.45 0.43 -21.31
CA ARG A 349 -2.79 0.59 -20.00
C ARG A 349 -1.61 -0.38 -19.88
N CYS A 350 -0.49 0.13 -19.40
CA CYS A 350 0.68 -0.68 -19.08
C CYS A 350 0.31 -1.70 -17.98
N PRO A 351 0.55 -3.00 -18.19
CA PRO A 351 0.18 -4.04 -17.23
C PRO A 351 0.95 -3.97 -15.91
N TYR A 352 1.98 -3.10 -15.80
CA TYR A 352 2.82 -2.97 -14.61
C TYR A 352 2.52 -1.73 -13.76
N CYS A 353 2.17 -0.60 -14.39
CA CYS A 353 2.01 0.67 -13.68
C CYS A 353 0.74 1.45 -14.05
N ASP A 354 -0.15 0.86 -14.85
CA ASP A 354 -1.46 1.39 -15.28
C ASP A 354 -1.43 2.70 -16.08
N LYS A 355 -0.23 3.21 -16.43
CA LYS A 355 -0.09 4.36 -17.33
C LYS A 355 -0.23 3.92 -18.79
N LEU A 356 -0.50 4.86 -19.68
CA LEU A 356 -0.73 4.54 -21.09
C LEU A 356 0.54 4.03 -21.79
N LEU A 357 0.34 3.16 -22.74
CA LEU A 357 1.37 2.76 -23.69
C LEU A 357 1.44 3.78 -24.85
N GLU A 358 2.66 4.09 -25.29
CA GLU A 358 2.93 5.04 -26.34
C GLU A 358 3.88 4.45 -27.39
N LEU A 359 4.04 5.15 -28.52
CA LEU A 359 4.98 4.77 -29.56
C LEU A 359 6.42 4.87 -29.02
N ASP A 360 7.22 3.85 -29.25
CA ASP A 360 8.67 3.89 -28.98
C ASP A 360 9.38 4.54 -30.16
N ILE A 361 9.67 5.85 -30.01
CA ILE A 361 10.34 6.70 -31.02
C ILE A 361 11.82 6.79 -30.67
#